data_304cf57f9bd359bf77cc44efefea8c13
#
_entry.id   304cf57f9bd359bf77cc44efefea8c13
#
_cell.length_a   1.000
_cell.length_b   1.000
_cell.length_c   1.000
_cell.angle_alpha   90.00
_cell.angle_beta   90.00
_cell.angle_gamma   90.00
#
_symmetry.space_group_name_H-M   'P 1'
#
loop_
_entity.id
_entity.type
_entity.pdbx_description
1 polymer ?
#
loop_
_entity_poly.entity_id
_entity_poly.type
_entity_poly.pdbx_seq_one_letter_code
_entity_poly.pdbx_strand_id
1 'polypeptide(L)'
;MNVTINGNELNVEVLGPEGAPVLIAHHGGGGIGSLGEPKATFGPLADELRVVVFDARGCGRSEGKPPFSHAQWAADVDGLREWLGAEQVMVAGGSYGGFIAMEYAIAYPDRVRAMILRDTSPDNSNLERAYENARNQDRIEINWDNFNRYWQGQIRDNEDLKARWQEIIPLYSHDYDPATALSQAAERADRGLYRYEAHNWCFQHNMPSFDLKPQLPGVRCPTLVTVGRTDWITPVSSAETIAALIPDARLVIFEKSGHSPQTEERDKFQAVMREFIHEVLGRTTA
;
A
#
# COMPACT_ATOMS: atom_id res chain seq x y z
N MET A 1 5.74 0.27 -19.48
CA MET A 1 4.90 0.30 -20.70
C MET A 1 3.52 0.81 -20.33
N ASN A 2 2.76 1.33 -21.31
CA ASN A 2 1.35 1.68 -21.06
C ASN A 2 0.45 0.54 -21.52
N VAL A 3 -0.54 0.20 -20.68
CA VAL A 3 -1.52 -0.86 -20.93
C VAL A 3 -2.91 -0.31 -20.67
N THR A 4 -3.84 -0.53 -21.61
CA THR A 4 -5.23 -0.10 -21.44
C THR A 4 -5.99 -1.12 -20.61
N ILE A 5 -6.40 -0.74 -19.41
CA ILE A 5 -7.19 -1.55 -18.48
C ILE A 5 -8.45 -0.76 -18.10
N ASN A 6 -9.61 -1.38 -18.29
CA ASN A 6 -10.92 -0.77 -17.98
C ASN A 6 -11.07 0.66 -18.55
N GLY A 7 -10.60 0.87 -19.79
CA GLY A 7 -10.68 2.15 -20.50
C GLY A 7 -9.74 3.25 -19.99
N ASN A 8 -8.75 2.90 -19.15
CA ASN A 8 -7.72 3.80 -18.63
C ASN A 8 -6.32 3.27 -18.99
N GLU A 9 -5.41 4.15 -19.40
CA GLU A 9 -4.01 3.78 -19.61
C GLU A 9 -3.27 3.72 -18.28
N LEU A 10 -2.78 2.53 -17.93
CA LEU A 10 -1.95 2.30 -16.75
C LEU A 10 -0.48 2.21 -17.16
N ASN A 11 0.40 2.89 -16.44
CA ASN A 11 1.84 2.69 -16.54
C ASN A 11 2.23 1.45 -15.73
N VAL A 12 2.73 0.42 -16.41
CA VAL A 12 2.99 -0.92 -15.86
C VAL A 12 4.43 -1.33 -16.10
N GLU A 13 5.04 -1.97 -15.13
CA GLU A 13 6.30 -2.73 -15.29
C GLU A 13 6.09 -4.17 -14.86
N VAL A 14 6.67 -5.09 -15.66
CA VAL A 14 6.67 -6.53 -15.38
C VAL A 14 8.11 -6.98 -15.21
N LEU A 15 8.40 -7.60 -14.09
CA LEU A 15 9.72 -8.10 -13.71
C LEU A 15 9.67 -9.62 -13.55
N GLY A 16 10.78 -10.30 -13.79
CA GLY A 16 10.91 -11.76 -13.62
C GLY A 16 10.47 -12.56 -14.82
N PRO A 17 10.62 -13.90 -14.76
CA PRO A 17 10.46 -14.76 -15.91
C PRO A 17 9.01 -14.95 -16.31
N GLU A 18 8.79 -15.09 -17.63
CA GLU A 18 7.50 -15.50 -18.17
C GLU A 18 7.15 -16.92 -17.70
N GLY A 19 5.88 -17.14 -17.34
CA GLY A 19 5.41 -18.43 -16.81
C GLY A 19 5.63 -18.63 -15.31
N ALA A 20 6.36 -17.76 -14.61
CA ALA A 20 6.43 -17.79 -13.15
C ALA A 20 5.08 -17.37 -12.52
N PRO A 21 4.79 -17.79 -11.27
CA PRO A 21 3.61 -17.35 -10.54
C PRO A 21 3.56 -15.82 -10.45
N VAL A 22 2.37 -15.25 -10.72
CA VAL A 22 2.20 -13.79 -10.80
C VAL A 22 1.95 -13.17 -9.43
N LEU A 23 2.67 -12.11 -9.11
CA LEU A 23 2.40 -11.18 -8.01
C LEU A 23 2.05 -9.81 -8.59
N ILE A 24 0.84 -9.31 -8.34
CA ILE A 24 0.46 -7.92 -8.66
C ILE A 24 0.56 -7.10 -7.38
N ALA A 25 1.38 -6.04 -7.40
CA ALA A 25 1.65 -5.22 -6.23
C ALA A 25 1.14 -3.79 -6.43
N HIS A 26 0.21 -3.37 -5.57
CA HIS A 26 -0.37 -2.03 -5.55
C HIS A 26 0.43 -1.12 -4.61
N HIS A 27 0.74 0.11 -5.07
CA HIS A 27 1.42 1.13 -4.27
C HIS A 27 0.51 1.72 -3.18
N GLY A 28 1.13 2.29 -2.14
CA GLY A 28 0.44 3.09 -1.12
C GLY A 28 0.05 4.48 -1.62
N GLY A 29 -0.67 5.24 -0.76
CA GLY A 29 -0.95 6.65 -0.96
C GLY A 29 -1.74 7.00 -2.22
N GLY A 30 -3.06 7.12 -2.11
CA GLY A 30 -3.89 7.63 -3.20
C GLY A 30 -3.43 9.03 -3.62
N GLY A 31 -3.06 9.20 -4.89
CA GLY A 31 -2.57 10.46 -5.44
C GLY A 31 -1.12 10.84 -5.13
N ILE A 32 -0.42 10.12 -4.24
CA ILE A 32 1.01 10.36 -3.91
C ILE A 32 1.89 9.15 -4.22
N GLY A 33 1.30 7.96 -4.40
CA GLY A 33 2.02 6.71 -4.69
C GLY A 33 2.34 6.55 -6.17
N SER A 34 3.30 5.69 -6.43
CA SER A 34 3.67 5.25 -7.77
C SER A 34 4.26 3.84 -7.73
N LEU A 35 4.41 3.21 -8.90
CA LEU A 35 5.00 1.88 -9.05
C LEU A 35 6.43 1.76 -8.48
N GLY A 36 7.12 2.87 -8.24
CA GLY A 36 8.47 2.84 -7.70
C GLY A 36 8.56 2.21 -6.30
N GLU A 37 7.55 2.43 -5.45
CA GLU A 37 7.49 1.85 -4.11
C GLU A 37 7.33 0.31 -4.16
N PRO A 38 6.29 -0.28 -4.78
CA PRO A 38 6.17 -1.72 -4.87
C PRO A 38 7.29 -2.36 -5.70
N LYS A 39 7.89 -1.66 -6.67
CA LYS A 39 9.07 -2.14 -7.39
C LYS A 39 10.28 -2.32 -6.46
N ALA A 40 10.53 -1.36 -5.58
CA ALA A 40 11.61 -1.45 -4.59
C ALA A 40 11.34 -2.55 -3.55
N THR A 41 10.08 -2.73 -3.17
CA THR A 41 9.63 -3.68 -2.14
C THR A 41 9.64 -5.13 -2.64
N PHE A 42 9.00 -5.38 -3.78
CA PHE A 42 8.73 -6.73 -4.30
C PHE A 42 9.60 -7.11 -5.51
N GLY A 43 10.28 -6.16 -6.15
CA GLY A 43 11.20 -6.43 -7.25
C GLY A 43 12.30 -7.46 -6.93
N PRO A 44 12.85 -7.52 -5.71
CA PRO A 44 13.79 -8.58 -5.32
C PRO A 44 13.24 -10.02 -5.41
N LEU A 45 11.92 -10.20 -5.49
CA LEU A 45 11.27 -11.51 -5.67
C LEU A 45 11.15 -11.92 -7.14
N ALA A 46 11.60 -11.09 -8.08
CA ALA A 46 11.51 -11.34 -9.51
C ALA A 46 12.46 -12.44 -10.00
N ASP A 47 13.30 -12.98 -9.14
CA ASP A 47 14.04 -14.21 -9.39
C ASP A 47 13.15 -15.48 -9.33
N GLU A 48 12.02 -15.43 -8.62
CA GLU A 48 11.09 -16.54 -8.42
C GLU A 48 9.68 -16.28 -8.96
N LEU A 49 9.28 -15.02 -9.04
CA LEU A 49 7.93 -14.58 -9.41
C LEU A 49 7.93 -13.69 -10.64
N ARG A 50 6.80 -13.64 -11.31
CA ARG A 50 6.48 -12.59 -12.27
C ARG A 50 5.83 -11.43 -11.52
N VAL A 51 6.65 -10.45 -11.13
CA VAL A 51 6.23 -9.29 -10.33
C VAL A 51 5.71 -8.19 -11.24
N VAL A 52 4.46 -7.80 -11.05
CA VAL A 52 3.79 -6.74 -11.79
C VAL A 52 3.54 -5.57 -10.86
N VAL A 53 4.12 -4.42 -11.21
CA VAL A 53 3.94 -3.16 -10.49
C VAL A 53 3.37 -2.13 -11.45
N PHE A 54 2.54 -1.25 -10.96
CA PHE A 54 1.85 -0.27 -11.80
C PHE A 54 1.54 1.00 -11.03
N ASP A 55 1.41 2.09 -11.77
CA ASP A 55 0.79 3.29 -11.24
C ASP A 55 -0.73 3.10 -11.32
N ALA A 56 -1.43 3.19 -10.20
CA ALA A 56 -2.88 3.07 -10.17
C ALA A 56 -3.54 4.22 -10.95
N ARG A 57 -4.78 4.01 -11.37
CA ARG A 57 -5.64 5.01 -12.02
C ARG A 57 -5.60 6.34 -11.25
N GLY A 58 -5.25 7.43 -11.92
CA GLY A 58 -5.11 8.76 -11.31
C GLY A 58 -3.86 8.93 -10.43
N CYS A 59 -2.90 8.01 -10.50
CA CYS A 59 -1.64 8.08 -9.76
C CYS A 59 -0.44 8.03 -10.71
N GLY A 60 0.70 8.53 -10.25
CA GLY A 60 1.95 8.45 -10.97
C GLY A 60 1.85 8.97 -12.42
N ARG A 61 2.21 8.11 -13.36
CA ARG A 61 2.18 8.37 -14.81
C ARG A 61 0.96 7.77 -15.52
N SER A 62 0.10 7.08 -14.77
CA SER A 62 -1.15 6.56 -15.32
C SER A 62 -2.14 7.66 -15.65
N GLU A 63 -3.06 7.35 -16.57
CA GLU A 63 -4.14 8.25 -16.92
C GLU A 63 -5.09 8.47 -15.73
N GLY A 64 -5.68 9.65 -15.62
CA GLY A 64 -6.54 10.03 -14.51
C GLY A 64 -8.03 10.05 -14.86
N LYS A 65 -8.56 9.00 -15.49
CA LYS A 65 -10.01 8.91 -15.73
C LYS A 65 -10.73 8.38 -14.49
N PRO A 66 -11.65 9.13 -13.89
CA PRO A 66 -12.44 8.65 -12.77
C PRO A 66 -13.34 7.46 -13.17
N PRO A 67 -13.92 6.73 -12.20
CA PRO A 67 -13.85 6.98 -10.76
C PRO A 67 -12.55 6.47 -10.12
N PHE A 68 -12.14 7.12 -9.01
CA PHE A 68 -11.01 6.69 -8.19
C PHE A 68 -11.48 5.91 -6.95
N SER A 69 -12.54 5.12 -7.11
CA SER A 69 -13.09 4.29 -6.02
C SER A 69 -12.24 3.05 -5.76
N HIS A 70 -12.29 2.52 -4.53
CA HIS A 70 -11.63 1.25 -4.18
C HIS A 70 -12.09 0.11 -5.11
N ALA A 71 -13.39 0.00 -5.36
CA ALA A 71 -13.96 -1.02 -6.25
C ALA A 71 -13.39 -0.90 -7.69
N GLN A 72 -13.21 0.32 -8.22
CA GLN A 72 -12.61 0.51 -9.53
C GLN A 72 -11.14 0.12 -9.55
N TRP A 73 -10.36 0.48 -8.52
CA TRP A 73 -8.96 0.08 -8.42
C TRP A 73 -8.81 -1.44 -8.24
N ALA A 74 -9.70 -2.09 -7.49
CA ALA A 74 -9.75 -3.56 -7.41
C ALA A 74 -10.08 -4.18 -8.78
N ALA A 75 -11.01 -3.61 -9.54
CA ALA A 75 -11.32 -4.05 -10.90
C ALA A 75 -10.14 -3.83 -11.86
N ASP A 76 -9.34 -2.79 -11.67
CA ASP A 76 -8.13 -2.56 -12.47
C ASP A 76 -7.05 -3.63 -12.17
N VAL A 77 -6.94 -4.10 -10.92
CA VAL A 77 -6.09 -5.25 -10.56
C VAL A 77 -6.56 -6.52 -11.28
N ASP A 78 -7.88 -6.78 -11.34
CA ASP A 78 -8.41 -7.93 -12.08
C ASP A 78 -8.18 -7.81 -13.59
N GLY A 79 -8.35 -6.62 -14.13
CA GLY A 79 -8.02 -6.34 -15.53
C GLY A 79 -6.53 -6.58 -15.86
N LEU A 80 -5.61 -6.26 -14.95
CA LEU A 80 -4.19 -6.61 -15.10
C LEU A 80 -3.98 -8.13 -15.06
N ARG A 81 -4.65 -8.87 -14.16
CA ARG A 81 -4.64 -10.33 -14.13
C ARG A 81 -5.09 -10.92 -15.48
N GLU A 82 -6.20 -10.41 -16.03
CA GLU A 82 -6.72 -10.86 -17.34
C GLU A 82 -5.75 -10.54 -18.47
N TRP A 83 -5.19 -9.34 -18.50
CA TRP A 83 -4.18 -8.95 -19.48
C TRP A 83 -2.95 -9.86 -19.47
N LEU A 84 -2.55 -10.35 -18.29
CA LEU A 84 -1.46 -11.33 -18.13
C LEU A 84 -1.85 -12.76 -18.51
N GLY A 85 -3.13 -13.03 -18.75
CA GLY A 85 -3.66 -14.38 -18.97
C GLY A 85 -3.58 -15.29 -17.74
N ALA A 86 -3.48 -14.70 -16.54
CA ALA A 86 -3.36 -15.46 -15.29
C ALA A 86 -4.74 -15.89 -14.78
N GLU A 87 -4.89 -17.16 -14.40
CA GLU A 87 -6.12 -17.65 -13.74
C GLU A 87 -6.22 -17.09 -12.32
N GLN A 88 -5.13 -17.22 -11.56
CA GLN A 88 -4.99 -16.67 -10.20
C GLN A 88 -3.69 -15.89 -10.06
N VAL A 89 -3.70 -14.91 -9.17
CA VAL A 89 -2.53 -14.10 -8.83
C VAL A 89 -2.32 -14.03 -7.32
N MET A 90 -1.11 -13.84 -6.88
CA MET A 90 -0.85 -13.24 -5.58
C MET A 90 -1.08 -11.74 -5.69
N VAL A 91 -1.66 -11.13 -4.66
CA VAL A 91 -1.86 -9.68 -4.60
C VAL A 91 -1.12 -9.11 -3.39
N ALA A 92 -0.44 -7.99 -3.57
CA ALA A 92 0.26 -7.31 -2.50
C ALA A 92 -0.11 -5.82 -2.46
N GLY A 93 -0.14 -5.25 -1.26
CA GLY A 93 -0.33 -3.82 -1.10
C GLY A 93 0.20 -3.30 0.22
N GLY A 94 0.80 -2.09 0.17
CA GLY A 94 1.23 -1.36 1.34
C GLY A 94 0.33 -0.16 1.59
N SER A 95 0.05 0.15 2.88
CA SER A 95 -0.76 1.32 3.24
C SER A 95 -2.10 1.33 2.48
N TYR A 96 -2.39 2.37 1.74
CA TYR A 96 -3.60 2.47 0.89
C TYR A 96 -3.71 1.33 -0.13
N GLY A 97 -2.57 0.83 -0.66
CA GLY A 97 -2.57 -0.34 -1.55
C GLY A 97 -3.04 -1.63 -0.86
N GLY A 98 -2.88 -1.72 0.46
CA GLY A 98 -3.43 -2.81 1.26
C GLY A 98 -4.95 -2.80 1.34
N PHE A 99 -5.58 -1.59 1.35
CA PHE A 99 -7.05 -1.46 1.24
C PHE A 99 -7.54 -2.09 -0.07
N ILE A 100 -6.84 -1.78 -1.16
CA ILE A 100 -7.20 -2.30 -2.50
C ILE A 100 -6.94 -3.80 -2.62
N ALA A 101 -5.87 -4.30 -2.02
CA ALA A 101 -5.59 -5.74 -2.00
C ALA A 101 -6.69 -6.53 -1.25
N MET A 102 -7.16 -6.01 -0.11
CA MET A 102 -8.29 -6.59 0.62
C MET A 102 -9.61 -6.49 -0.17
N GLU A 103 -9.94 -5.33 -0.74
CA GLU A 103 -11.10 -5.15 -1.64
C GLU A 103 -11.07 -6.15 -2.79
N TYR A 104 -9.90 -6.34 -3.42
CA TYR A 104 -9.74 -7.30 -4.51
C TYR A 104 -9.98 -8.74 -4.03
N ALA A 105 -9.41 -9.14 -2.91
CA ALA A 105 -9.59 -10.49 -2.37
C ALA A 105 -11.05 -10.78 -1.97
N ILE A 106 -11.79 -9.76 -1.52
CA ILE A 106 -13.21 -9.85 -1.20
C ILE A 106 -14.07 -9.94 -2.48
N ALA A 107 -13.80 -9.09 -3.47
CA ALA A 107 -14.59 -9.01 -4.70
C ALA A 107 -14.32 -10.18 -5.66
N TYR A 108 -13.09 -10.71 -5.67
CA TYR A 108 -12.63 -11.73 -6.61
C TYR A 108 -11.97 -12.93 -5.90
N PRO A 109 -12.64 -13.59 -4.94
CA PRO A 109 -12.02 -14.58 -4.05
C PRO A 109 -11.43 -15.79 -4.77
N ASP A 110 -11.96 -16.17 -5.94
CA ASP A 110 -11.47 -17.30 -6.74
C ASP A 110 -10.26 -16.94 -7.62
N ARG A 111 -9.88 -15.64 -7.67
CA ARG A 111 -8.77 -15.10 -8.46
C ARG A 111 -7.51 -14.87 -7.63
N VAL A 112 -7.61 -14.96 -6.29
CA VAL A 112 -6.50 -14.67 -5.39
C VAL A 112 -5.91 -15.96 -4.83
N ARG A 113 -4.64 -16.19 -5.16
CA ARG A 113 -3.87 -17.33 -4.65
C ARG A 113 -3.34 -17.07 -3.23
N ALA A 114 -2.88 -15.85 -2.96
CA ALA A 114 -2.41 -15.38 -1.66
C ALA A 114 -2.44 -13.85 -1.61
N MET A 115 -2.47 -13.30 -0.39
CA MET A 115 -2.47 -11.86 -0.16
C MET A 115 -1.33 -11.45 0.77
N ILE A 116 -0.65 -10.34 0.45
CA ILE A 116 0.42 -9.75 1.28
C ILE A 116 0.02 -8.31 1.61
N LEU A 117 -0.16 -8.05 2.89
CA LEU A 117 -0.57 -6.76 3.43
C LEU A 117 0.58 -6.16 4.26
N ARG A 118 0.95 -4.92 3.96
CA ARG A 118 2.04 -4.23 4.64
C ARG A 118 1.55 -2.87 5.16
N ASP A 119 1.68 -2.66 6.49
CA ASP A 119 1.40 -1.35 7.10
C ASP A 119 0.05 -0.78 6.62
N THR A 120 -1.04 -1.46 6.90
CA THR A 120 -2.38 -1.15 6.40
C THR A 120 -3.46 -1.30 7.47
N SER A 121 -4.70 -0.92 7.16
CA SER A 121 -5.83 -0.95 8.09
C SER A 121 -7.05 -1.60 7.44
N PRO A 122 -7.93 -2.28 8.21
CA PRO A 122 -9.16 -2.87 7.70
C PRO A 122 -10.30 -1.85 7.60
N ASP A 123 -10.15 -0.67 8.16
CA ASP A 123 -11.17 0.37 8.22
C ASP A 123 -10.54 1.77 8.37
N ASN A 124 -11.39 2.80 8.42
CA ASN A 124 -10.98 4.19 8.55
C ASN A 124 -10.62 4.64 9.97
N SER A 125 -10.72 3.77 10.98
CA SER A 125 -10.36 4.11 12.37
C SER A 125 -8.87 4.39 12.55
N ASN A 126 -8.05 3.98 11.58
CA ASN A 126 -6.63 4.34 11.56
C ASN A 126 -6.41 5.86 11.50
N LEU A 127 -7.30 6.63 10.87
CA LEU A 127 -7.18 8.09 10.83
C LEU A 127 -7.34 8.73 12.22
N GLU A 128 -8.32 8.26 13.01
CA GLU A 128 -8.50 8.72 14.38
C GLU A 128 -7.23 8.47 15.22
N ARG A 129 -6.69 7.27 15.13
CA ARG A 129 -5.43 6.89 15.80
C ARG A 129 -4.22 7.69 15.29
N ALA A 130 -4.17 7.99 14.00
CA ALA A 130 -3.13 8.85 13.44
C ALA A 130 -3.18 10.27 14.01
N TYR A 131 -4.37 10.83 14.21
CA TYR A 131 -4.54 12.11 14.90
C TYR A 131 -4.09 12.06 16.37
N GLU A 132 -4.38 10.97 17.08
CA GLU A 132 -3.90 10.75 18.45
C GLU A 132 -2.38 10.65 18.49
N ASN A 133 -1.78 9.83 17.62
CA ASN A 133 -0.34 9.68 17.52
C ASN A 133 0.35 10.99 17.14
N ALA A 134 -0.22 11.76 16.21
CA ALA A 134 0.30 13.07 15.83
C ALA A 134 0.25 14.10 16.96
N ARG A 135 -0.72 14.00 17.89
CA ARG A 135 -0.79 14.86 19.09
C ARG A 135 0.23 14.48 20.15
N ASN A 136 0.57 13.19 20.25
CA ASN A 136 1.38 12.63 21.32
C ASN A 136 2.88 12.51 20.96
N GLN A 137 3.28 12.85 19.73
CA GLN A 137 4.67 12.82 19.29
C GLN A 137 5.38 14.16 19.54
N ASP A 138 6.71 14.12 19.61
CA ASP A 138 7.59 15.27 19.85
C ASP A 138 8.61 15.53 18.74
N ARG A 139 8.48 14.82 17.61
CA ARG A 139 9.40 14.88 16.48
C ARG A 139 9.31 16.15 15.65
N ILE A 140 8.08 16.59 15.42
CA ILE A 140 7.77 17.78 14.59
C ILE A 140 6.64 18.58 15.20
N GLU A 141 6.64 19.88 14.91
CA GLU A 141 5.48 20.73 15.16
C GLU A 141 4.44 20.51 14.06
N ILE A 142 3.21 20.18 14.45
CA ILE A 142 2.10 19.94 13.52
C ILE A 142 1.37 21.26 13.22
N ASN A 143 1.37 21.64 11.94
CA ASN A 143 0.41 22.64 11.46
C ASN A 143 -0.96 21.97 11.27
N TRP A 144 -1.85 22.12 12.25
CA TRP A 144 -3.14 21.44 12.29
C TRP A 144 -4.08 21.80 11.14
N ASP A 145 -4.02 23.04 10.63
CA ASP A 145 -4.83 23.43 9.47
C ASP A 145 -4.40 22.66 8.23
N ASN A 146 -3.10 22.58 7.98
CA ASN A 146 -2.53 21.82 6.87
C ASN A 146 -2.76 20.31 7.02
N PHE A 147 -2.57 19.78 8.22
CA PHE A 147 -2.80 18.39 8.57
C PHE A 147 -4.27 18.00 8.32
N ASN A 148 -5.22 18.82 8.77
CA ASN A 148 -6.63 18.60 8.51
C ASN A 148 -6.97 18.64 7.02
N ARG A 149 -6.47 19.63 6.30
CA ARG A 149 -6.68 19.73 4.83
C ARG A 149 -6.17 18.48 4.09
N TYR A 150 -5.02 17.95 4.49
CA TYR A 150 -4.46 16.74 3.89
C TYR A 150 -5.40 15.54 4.09
N TRP A 151 -5.78 15.23 5.32
CA TRP A 151 -6.60 14.06 5.64
C TRP A 151 -8.09 14.23 5.32
N GLN A 152 -8.55 15.45 5.02
CA GLN A 152 -9.91 15.70 4.55
C GLN A 152 -10.00 15.84 3.02
N GLY A 153 -8.91 15.64 2.30
CA GLY A 153 -8.89 15.76 0.85
C GLY A 153 -9.15 17.18 0.35
N GLN A 154 -8.67 18.20 1.06
CA GLN A 154 -8.87 19.62 0.73
C GLN A 154 -7.59 20.23 0.17
N ILE A 155 -6.97 19.51 -0.74
CA ILE A 155 -5.74 19.90 -1.43
C ILE A 155 -6.09 20.69 -2.68
N ARG A 156 -5.36 21.79 -2.95
CA ARG A 156 -5.65 22.76 -4.02
C ARG A 156 -5.07 22.34 -5.37
N ASP A 157 -3.84 21.81 -5.35
CA ASP A 157 -3.06 21.42 -6.52
C ASP A 157 -1.94 20.44 -6.13
N ASN A 158 -1.14 20.00 -7.09
CA ASN A 158 -0.07 19.03 -6.87
C ASN A 158 1.08 19.58 -5.99
N GLU A 159 1.38 20.88 -6.08
CA GLU A 159 2.40 21.50 -5.23
C GLU A 159 1.94 21.59 -3.77
N ASP A 160 0.67 21.92 -3.56
CA ASP A 160 0.06 21.89 -2.22
C ASP A 160 0.08 20.46 -1.64
N LEU A 161 -0.24 19.45 -2.46
CA LEU A 161 -0.17 18.04 -2.03
C LEU A 161 1.26 17.66 -1.63
N LYS A 162 2.25 18.00 -2.45
CA LYS A 162 3.66 17.78 -2.17
C LYS A 162 4.08 18.43 -0.85
N ALA A 163 3.72 19.71 -0.66
CA ALA A 163 4.07 20.45 0.53
C ALA A 163 3.46 19.85 1.81
N ARG A 164 2.15 19.47 1.76
CA ARG A 164 1.49 18.82 2.92
C ARG A 164 2.08 17.44 3.22
N TRP A 165 2.39 16.66 2.18
CA TRP A 165 3.05 15.38 2.34
C TRP A 165 4.44 15.54 3.00
N GLN A 166 5.23 16.49 2.53
CA GLN A 166 6.57 16.77 3.07
C GLN A 166 6.52 17.08 4.59
N GLU A 167 5.50 17.79 5.06
CA GLU A 167 5.35 18.16 6.49
C GLU A 167 5.22 16.93 7.40
N ILE A 168 4.63 15.83 6.92
CA ILE A 168 4.35 14.65 7.75
C ILE A 168 5.31 13.47 7.52
N ILE A 169 6.16 13.51 6.50
CA ILE A 169 7.12 12.44 6.21
C ILE A 169 7.97 12.05 7.42
N PRO A 170 8.45 12.96 8.29
CA PRO A 170 9.27 12.59 9.44
C PRO A 170 8.58 11.65 10.44
N LEU A 171 7.25 11.54 10.40
CA LEU A 171 6.51 10.63 11.27
C LEU A 171 6.55 9.17 10.78
N TYR A 172 6.92 8.93 9.52
CA TYR A 172 6.82 7.61 8.87
C TYR A 172 7.96 6.65 9.22
N SER A 173 9.10 7.14 9.73
CA SER A 173 10.27 6.32 10.03
C SER A 173 10.35 5.97 11.52
N HIS A 174 10.89 4.80 11.83
CA HIS A 174 11.20 4.40 13.21
C HIS A 174 12.29 5.27 13.77
N ASP A 175 13.43 5.31 13.08
CA ASP A 175 14.55 6.16 13.44
C ASP A 175 14.29 7.61 13.00
N TYR A 176 14.41 8.52 13.92
CA TYR A 176 14.25 9.94 13.71
C TYR A 176 15.49 10.70 14.17
N ASP A 177 16.15 11.35 13.21
CA ASP A 177 17.27 12.25 13.49
C ASP A 177 16.87 13.69 13.15
N PRO A 178 16.70 14.56 14.16
CA PRO A 178 16.29 15.96 13.94
C PRO A 178 17.22 16.73 13.00
N ALA A 179 18.50 16.36 12.93
CA ALA A 179 19.50 17.04 12.10
C ALA A 179 19.27 16.80 10.60
N THR A 180 18.71 15.65 10.24
CA THR A 180 18.55 15.22 8.83
C THR A 180 17.09 15.05 8.40
N ALA A 181 16.16 14.97 9.33
CA ALA A 181 14.77 14.63 9.04
C ALA A 181 14.11 15.54 7.99
N LEU A 182 14.33 16.86 8.07
CA LEU A 182 13.74 17.81 7.14
C LEU A 182 14.34 17.71 5.72
N SER A 183 15.65 17.50 5.61
CA SER A 183 16.30 17.32 4.30
C SER A 183 15.88 15.99 3.66
N GLN A 184 15.79 14.91 4.44
CA GLN A 184 15.30 13.61 3.96
C GLN A 184 13.83 13.67 3.54
N ALA A 185 12.99 14.43 4.27
CA ALA A 185 11.60 14.66 3.89
C ALA A 185 11.48 15.42 2.57
N ALA A 186 12.30 16.45 2.36
CA ALA A 186 12.34 17.19 1.11
C ALA A 186 12.77 16.31 -0.06
N GLU A 187 13.87 15.55 0.09
CA GLU A 187 14.35 14.62 -0.94
C GLU A 187 13.32 13.54 -1.29
N ARG A 188 12.60 13.01 -0.28
CA ARG A 188 11.53 12.03 -0.49
C ARG A 188 10.36 12.65 -1.21
N ALA A 189 9.95 13.86 -0.84
CA ALA A 189 8.88 14.60 -1.50
C ALA A 189 9.25 14.94 -2.95
N ASP A 190 10.49 15.34 -3.24
CA ASP A 190 10.95 15.69 -4.60
C ASP A 190 10.92 14.51 -5.58
N ARG A 191 11.00 13.28 -5.08
CA ARG A 191 10.90 12.06 -5.90
C ARG A 191 9.48 11.63 -6.20
N GLY A 192 8.47 12.24 -5.54
CA GLY A 192 7.06 11.90 -5.69
C GLY A 192 6.45 12.38 -7.01
N LEU A 193 5.41 11.68 -7.45
CA LEU A 193 4.52 12.11 -8.54
C LEU A 193 3.14 12.35 -7.94
N TYR A 194 2.72 13.60 -7.93
CA TYR A 194 1.53 14.05 -7.20
C TYR A 194 0.33 14.21 -8.13
N ARG A 195 -0.84 13.75 -7.67
CA ARG A 195 -2.14 13.81 -8.35
C ARG A 195 -3.20 14.17 -7.30
N TYR A 196 -3.39 15.45 -7.05
CA TYR A 196 -4.24 15.94 -5.96
C TYR A 196 -5.72 15.55 -6.14
N GLU A 197 -6.21 15.41 -7.38
CA GLU A 197 -7.59 15.01 -7.63
C GLU A 197 -7.88 13.59 -7.09
N ALA A 198 -6.98 12.65 -7.35
CA ALA A 198 -7.10 11.29 -6.82
C ALA A 198 -6.94 11.27 -5.29
N HIS A 199 -6.02 12.09 -4.73
CA HIS A 199 -5.87 12.23 -3.29
C HIS A 199 -7.16 12.75 -2.63
N ASN A 200 -7.71 13.85 -3.16
CA ASN A 200 -8.94 14.43 -2.64
C ASN A 200 -10.10 13.44 -2.74
N TRP A 201 -10.23 12.73 -3.85
CA TRP A 201 -11.26 11.69 -3.99
C TRP A 201 -11.14 10.62 -2.91
N CYS A 202 -9.93 10.11 -2.66
CA CYS A 202 -9.67 9.11 -1.63
C CYS A 202 -10.21 9.53 -0.26
N PHE A 203 -9.89 10.74 0.17
CA PHE A 203 -10.24 11.21 1.51
C PHE A 203 -11.65 11.82 1.60
N GLN A 204 -12.24 12.30 0.51
CA GLN A 204 -13.60 12.83 0.50
C GLN A 204 -14.67 11.74 0.27
N HIS A 205 -14.36 10.69 -0.50
CA HIS A 205 -15.36 9.74 -0.96
C HIS A 205 -15.10 8.30 -0.50
N ASN A 206 -13.87 7.83 -0.51
CA ASN A 206 -13.56 6.44 -0.16
C ASN A 206 -13.44 6.26 1.36
N MET A 207 -12.58 7.05 2.02
CA MET A 207 -12.27 6.87 3.44
C MET A 207 -13.45 7.07 4.39
N PRO A 208 -14.40 8.01 4.19
CA PRO A 208 -15.49 8.20 5.16
C PRO A 208 -16.36 6.97 5.41
N SER A 209 -16.48 6.06 4.45
CA SER A 209 -17.28 4.84 4.56
C SER A 209 -16.45 3.55 4.53
N PHE A 210 -15.12 3.66 4.58
CA PHE A 210 -14.24 2.51 4.48
C PHE A 210 -14.29 1.65 5.74
N ASP A 211 -14.86 0.46 5.63
CA ASP A 211 -14.87 -0.59 6.65
C ASP A 211 -15.02 -1.98 5.99
N LEU A 212 -13.93 -2.74 5.95
CA LEU A 212 -13.90 -4.10 5.42
C LEU A 212 -14.01 -5.17 6.50
N LYS A 213 -14.02 -4.81 7.78
CA LYS A 213 -14.07 -5.78 8.90
C LYS A 213 -15.19 -6.81 8.76
N PRO A 214 -16.43 -6.44 8.34
CA PRO A 214 -17.50 -7.41 8.19
C PRO A 214 -17.25 -8.47 7.10
N GLN A 215 -16.43 -8.15 6.09
CA GLN A 215 -16.15 -9.02 4.95
C GLN A 215 -14.86 -9.86 5.10
N LEU A 216 -13.90 -9.41 5.93
CA LEU A 216 -12.62 -10.10 6.11
C LEU A 216 -12.73 -11.57 6.55
N PRO A 217 -13.73 -11.99 7.38
CA PRO A 217 -13.92 -13.41 7.70
C PRO A 217 -14.21 -14.29 6.49
N GLY A 218 -14.63 -13.71 5.36
CA GLY A 218 -14.88 -14.40 4.10
C GLY A 218 -13.65 -14.54 3.18
N VAL A 219 -12.50 -13.95 3.54
CA VAL A 219 -11.24 -14.08 2.77
C VAL A 219 -10.74 -15.51 2.87
N ARG A 220 -10.49 -16.15 1.71
CA ARG A 220 -10.17 -17.58 1.61
C ARG A 220 -8.71 -17.89 1.30
N CYS A 221 -7.94 -16.90 0.92
CA CYS A 221 -6.53 -17.10 0.55
C CYS A 221 -5.61 -16.94 1.76
N PRO A 222 -4.48 -17.69 1.80
CA PRO A 222 -3.42 -17.44 2.77
C PRO A 222 -3.01 -15.98 2.73
N THR A 223 -2.86 -15.36 3.91
CA THR A 223 -2.60 -13.92 4.03
C THR A 223 -1.42 -13.66 4.96
N LEU A 224 -0.43 -12.93 4.47
CA LEU A 224 0.64 -12.38 5.29
C LEU A 224 0.35 -10.92 5.63
N VAL A 225 0.29 -10.61 6.91
CA VAL A 225 0.13 -9.24 7.43
C VAL A 225 1.43 -8.80 8.08
N THR A 226 1.99 -7.69 7.63
CA THR A 226 3.23 -7.12 8.18
C THR A 226 3.01 -5.69 8.64
N VAL A 227 3.66 -5.30 9.74
CA VAL A 227 3.55 -3.95 10.29
C VAL A 227 4.80 -3.56 11.07
N GLY A 228 5.22 -2.30 10.98
CA GLY A 228 6.25 -1.76 11.85
C GLY A 228 5.72 -1.43 13.25
N ARG A 229 6.53 -1.66 14.28
CA ARG A 229 6.17 -1.45 15.69
C ARG A 229 5.73 -0.01 15.98
N THR A 230 6.36 0.96 15.33
CA THR A 230 6.11 2.39 15.56
C THR A 230 5.37 3.05 14.40
N ASP A 231 4.61 2.27 13.63
CA ASP A 231 3.78 2.83 12.57
C ASP A 231 2.71 3.77 13.17
N TRP A 232 2.81 5.03 12.87
CA TRP A 232 1.96 6.05 13.43
C TRP A 232 0.60 6.16 12.74
N ILE A 233 0.52 5.77 11.43
CA ILE A 233 -0.67 5.96 10.59
C ILE A 233 -1.55 4.71 10.50
N THR A 234 -0.93 3.52 10.43
CA THR A 234 -1.62 2.22 10.43
C THR A 234 -1.00 1.33 11.52
N PRO A 235 -1.28 1.62 12.78
CA PRO A 235 -0.58 1.04 13.92
C PRO A 235 -0.80 -0.47 14.03
N VAL A 236 0.02 -1.12 14.83
CA VAL A 236 -0.01 -2.58 15.10
C VAL A 236 -1.42 -3.10 15.35
N SER A 237 -2.25 -2.35 16.08
CA SER A 237 -3.64 -2.74 16.37
C SER A 237 -4.53 -2.88 15.12
N SER A 238 -4.22 -2.17 14.03
CA SER A 238 -4.90 -2.35 12.74
C SER A 238 -4.51 -3.69 12.12
N ALA A 239 -3.22 -4.03 12.13
CA ALA A 239 -2.70 -5.31 11.63
C ALA A 239 -3.19 -6.50 12.47
N GLU A 240 -3.24 -6.35 13.80
CA GLU A 240 -3.83 -7.34 14.71
C GLU A 240 -5.31 -7.59 14.41
N THR A 241 -6.07 -6.53 14.10
CA THR A 241 -7.47 -6.64 13.71
C THR A 241 -7.62 -7.41 12.40
N ILE A 242 -6.81 -7.11 11.39
CA ILE A 242 -6.81 -7.85 10.11
C ILE A 242 -6.50 -9.34 10.36
N ALA A 243 -5.42 -9.62 11.10
CA ALA A 243 -4.99 -10.99 11.36
C ALA A 243 -5.99 -11.79 12.21
N ALA A 244 -6.74 -11.13 13.09
CA ALA A 244 -7.79 -11.77 13.86
C ALA A 244 -9.05 -12.10 13.05
N LEU A 245 -9.32 -11.34 11.98
CA LEU A 245 -10.54 -11.48 11.16
C LEU A 245 -10.35 -12.42 9.97
N ILE A 246 -9.17 -12.47 9.39
CA ILE A 246 -8.88 -13.35 8.24
C ILE A 246 -8.49 -14.75 8.76
N PRO A 247 -9.21 -15.82 8.38
CA PRO A 247 -9.00 -17.15 8.96
C PRO A 247 -7.60 -17.75 8.79
N ASP A 248 -6.96 -17.51 7.62
CA ASP A 248 -5.61 -18.00 7.30
C ASP A 248 -4.64 -16.81 7.18
N ALA A 249 -4.51 -16.07 8.28
CA ALA A 249 -3.61 -14.91 8.36
C ALA A 249 -2.45 -15.15 9.32
N ARG A 250 -1.25 -14.78 8.87
CA ARG A 250 -0.02 -14.72 9.67
C ARG A 250 0.39 -13.27 9.87
N LEU A 251 0.54 -12.83 11.13
CA LEU A 251 1.02 -11.49 11.48
C LEU A 251 2.52 -11.52 11.82
N VAL A 252 3.27 -10.59 11.24
CA VAL A 252 4.68 -10.35 11.57
C VAL A 252 4.88 -8.88 11.91
N ILE A 253 5.39 -8.61 13.11
CA ILE A 253 5.71 -7.27 13.59
C ILE A 253 7.22 -7.03 13.46
N PHE A 254 7.57 -5.90 12.85
CA PHE A 254 8.93 -5.45 12.66
C PHE A 254 9.27 -4.44 13.76
N GLU A 255 10.07 -4.89 14.73
CA GLU A 255 10.28 -4.19 16.01
C GLU A 255 11.06 -2.87 15.88
N LYS A 256 11.83 -2.70 14.80
CA LYS A 256 12.66 -1.52 14.54
C LYS A 256 12.19 -0.79 13.26
N SER A 257 10.89 -0.80 13.02
CA SER A 257 10.31 -0.18 11.83
C SER A 257 9.11 0.70 12.19
N GLY A 258 8.98 1.79 11.45
CA GLY A 258 7.76 2.59 11.32
C GLY A 258 6.90 2.07 10.17
N HIS A 259 6.48 2.98 9.28
CA HIS A 259 5.61 2.65 8.14
C HIS A 259 6.35 2.02 6.94
N SER A 260 7.60 1.60 7.10
CA SER A 260 8.41 1.13 5.98
C SER A 260 9.37 -0.02 6.36
N PRO A 261 8.88 -1.16 6.91
CA PRO A 261 9.72 -2.29 7.30
C PRO A 261 10.55 -2.86 6.14
N GLN A 262 10.05 -2.76 4.89
CA GLN A 262 10.76 -3.16 3.69
C GLN A 262 12.05 -2.34 3.43
N THR A 263 12.20 -1.21 4.10
CA THR A 263 13.38 -0.34 4.02
C THR A 263 14.19 -0.40 5.31
N GLU A 264 13.51 -0.35 6.46
CA GLU A 264 14.12 -0.21 7.78
C GLU A 264 14.66 -1.54 8.34
N GLU A 265 13.97 -2.67 8.06
CA GLU A 265 14.41 -4.03 8.39
C GLU A 265 14.45 -4.91 7.14
N ARG A 266 15.10 -4.42 6.08
CA ARG A 266 15.02 -4.96 4.72
C ARG A 266 15.30 -6.46 4.61
N ASP A 267 16.38 -6.93 5.20
CA ASP A 267 16.79 -8.34 5.08
C ASP A 267 15.78 -9.27 5.75
N LYS A 268 15.32 -8.91 6.94
CA LYS A 268 14.25 -9.64 7.64
C LYS A 268 12.95 -9.61 6.84
N PHE A 269 12.60 -8.45 6.26
CA PHE A 269 11.41 -8.31 5.44
C PHE A 269 11.45 -9.26 4.23
N GLN A 270 12.57 -9.27 3.49
CA GLN A 270 12.73 -10.15 2.33
C GLN A 270 12.71 -11.64 2.72
N ALA A 271 13.31 -12.00 3.84
CA ALA A 271 13.25 -13.37 4.36
C ALA A 271 11.82 -13.83 4.66
N VAL A 272 11.04 -12.98 5.35
CA VAL A 272 9.62 -13.25 5.68
C VAL A 272 8.77 -13.39 4.41
N MET A 273 8.99 -12.51 3.41
CA MET A 273 8.27 -12.60 2.12
C MET A 273 8.56 -13.93 1.41
N ARG A 274 9.84 -14.32 1.30
CA ARG A 274 10.24 -15.57 0.62
C ARG A 274 9.69 -16.79 1.35
N GLU A 275 9.78 -16.84 2.67
CA GLU A 275 9.22 -17.91 3.49
C GLU A 275 7.73 -18.10 3.18
N PHE A 276 6.94 -17.03 3.24
CA PHE A 276 5.50 -17.08 2.95
C PHE A 276 5.21 -17.53 1.51
N ILE A 277 5.95 -17.00 0.53
CA ILE A 277 5.77 -17.38 -0.88
C ILE A 277 6.09 -18.86 -1.08
N HIS A 278 7.15 -19.39 -0.48
CA HIS A 278 7.50 -20.80 -0.57
C HIS A 278 6.41 -21.69 0.04
N GLU A 279 5.86 -21.32 1.18
CA GLU A 279 4.71 -22.03 1.79
C GLU A 279 3.52 -22.07 0.84
N VAL A 280 3.11 -20.93 0.28
CA VAL A 280 1.99 -20.80 -0.68
C VAL A 280 2.21 -21.60 -1.96
N LEU A 281 3.46 -21.68 -2.44
CA LEU A 281 3.82 -22.42 -3.65
C LEU A 281 4.09 -23.91 -3.39
N GLY A 282 4.03 -24.38 -2.13
CA GLY A 282 4.36 -25.75 -1.75
C GLY A 282 5.84 -26.09 -1.98
N ARG A 283 6.74 -25.09 -1.91
CA ARG A 283 8.19 -25.26 -2.03
C ARG A 283 8.79 -25.41 -0.63
N THR A 284 9.64 -26.40 -0.44
CA THR A 284 10.38 -26.57 0.83
C THR A 284 11.36 -25.39 0.97
N THR A 285 11.32 -24.72 2.12
CA THR A 285 12.37 -23.76 2.49
C THR A 285 13.69 -24.51 2.65
N ALA A 286 14.69 -24.14 1.87
CA ALA A 286 16.02 -24.74 1.91
C ALA A 286 16.82 -24.26 3.14
#